data_7aaa8b873eb28288a04b274a927d46b1
#
_entry.id   7aaa8b873eb28288a04b274a927d46b1
#
_cell.length_a   1.000
_cell.length_b   1.000
_cell.length_c   1.000
_cell.angle_alpha   90.00
_cell.angle_beta   90.00
_cell.angle_gamma   90.00
#
_symmetry.space_group_name_H-M   'P 1'
#
loop_
_entity.id
_entity.type
_entity.pdbx_description
1 polymer ?
#
loop_
_entity_poly.entity_id
_entity_poly.type
_entity_poly.pdbx_seq_one_letter_code
_entity_poly.pdbx_strand_id
1 'polypeptide(L)' 'MEFGWWQKDDEGKKYQVCVEVFGKNITWMKKYGKNTSWEPYGPTTDADWDKLIGEAERRVPRRLFSQKQFEFILSQRPQP' A
#
# COMPACT_ATOMS: atom_id res chain seq x y z
N MET A 1 -3.99 -7.31 -7.41
CA MET A 1 -3.89 -5.86 -7.68
C MET A 1 -2.75 -5.26 -6.90
N GLU A 2 -1.86 -4.54 -7.55
CA GLU A 2 -0.73 -3.89 -6.89
C GLU A 2 -0.92 -2.39 -6.83
N PHE A 3 -0.50 -1.81 -5.72
CA PHE A 3 -0.43 -0.37 -5.52
C PHE A 3 1.02 -0.01 -5.22
N GLY A 4 1.49 1.11 -5.69
CA GLY A 4 2.86 1.51 -5.45
C GLY A 4 3.01 3.01 -5.39
N TRP A 5 3.95 3.47 -4.59
CA TRP A 5 4.30 4.88 -4.49
C TRP A 5 5.69 5.03 -3.89
N TRP A 6 6.22 6.26 -3.93
CA TRP A 6 7.52 6.58 -3.35
C TRP A 6 7.30 7.33 -2.05
N GLN A 7 8.12 7.04 -1.07
CA GLN A 7 8.13 7.73 0.23
C GLN A 7 9.55 8.08 0.63
N LYS A 8 9.68 8.91 1.66
CA LYS A 8 10.96 9.22 2.27
C LYS A 8 10.92 8.79 3.73
N ASP A 9 12.05 8.26 4.23
CA ASP A 9 12.17 7.95 5.65
C ASP A 9 12.59 9.19 6.45
N ASP A 10 12.82 9.03 7.76
CA ASP A 10 13.18 10.12 8.65
C ASP A 10 14.51 10.79 8.27
N GLU A 11 15.35 10.05 7.56
CA GLU A 11 16.65 10.56 7.10
C GLU A 11 16.57 11.19 5.71
N GLY A 12 15.38 11.26 5.13
CA GLY A 12 15.17 11.80 3.81
C GLY A 12 15.49 10.85 2.66
N LYS A 13 15.74 9.58 2.98
CA LYS A 13 16.04 8.56 1.99
C LYS A 13 14.77 8.09 1.30
N LYS A 14 14.77 8.09 -0.03
CA LYS A 14 13.62 7.63 -0.79
C LYS A 14 13.55 6.12 -0.83
N TYR A 15 12.36 5.58 -0.70
CA TYR A 15 12.11 4.16 -0.88
C TYR A 15 10.79 3.95 -1.59
N GLN A 16 10.67 2.82 -2.26
CA GLN A 16 9.47 2.45 -2.98
C GLN A 16 8.61 1.54 -2.11
N VAL A 17 7.32 1.81 -2.06
CA VAL A 17 6.36 0.98 -1.35
C VAL A 17 5.54 0.22 -2.37
N CYS A 18 5.32 -1.06 -2.13
CA CYS A 18 4.44 -1.89 -2.96
C CYS A 18 3.46 -2.60 -2.03
N VAL A 19 2.18 -2.53 -2.38
CA VAL A 19 1.13 -3.21 -1.64
C VAL A 19 0.39 -4.12 -2.62
N GLU A 20 0.41 -5.41 -2.35
CA GLU A 20 -0.33 -6.37 -3.15
C GLU A 20 -1.62 -6.75 -2.43
N VAL A 21 -2.75 -6.65 -3.15
CA VAL A 21 -4.05 -7.06 -2.64
C VAL A 21 -4.53 -8.21 -3.50
N PHE A 22 -4.57 -9.40 -2.91
CA PHE A 22 -4.97 -10.63 -3.59
C PHE A 22 -6.00 -11.36 -2.75
N GLY A 23 -7.24 -11.42 -3.24
CA GLY A 23 -8.31 -12.03 -2.48
C GLY A 23 -8.43 -11.40 -1.11
N LYS A 24 -8.19 -12.18 -0.05
CA LYS A 24 -8.26 -11.71 1.34
C LYS A 24 -6.88 -11.44 1.94
N ASN A 25 -5.86 -11.27 1.11
CA ASN A 25 -4.49 -11.02 1.57
C ASN A 25 -4.00 -9.65 1.13
N ILE A 26 -3.40 -8.93 2.05
CA ILE A 26 -2.76 -7.64 1.77
C ILE A 26 -1.31 -7.76 2.23
N THR A 27 -0.38 -7.59 1.29
CA THR A 27 1.05 -7.72 1.56
C THR A 27 1.74 -6.39 1.32
N TRP A 28 2.46 -5.92 2.31
CA TRP A 28 3.22 -4.67 2.26
C TRP A 28 4.69 -4.97 2.10
N MET A 29 5.34 -4.33 1.13
CA MET A 29 6.77 -4.47 0.89
C MET A 29 7.40 -3.13 0.58
N LYS A 30 8.71 -3.01 0.78
CA LYS A 30 9.45 -1.81 0.45
C LYS A 30 10.79 -2.16 -0.20
N LYS A 31 11.35 -1.20 -0.90
CA LYS A 31 12.62 -1.38 -1.60
C LYS A 31 13.37 -0.06 -1.68
N TYR A 32 14.62 -0.07 -1.25
CA TYR A 32 15.52 1.09 -1.32
C TYR A 32 16.42 0.96 -2.54
N GLY A 33 16.12 1.68 -3.60
CA GLY A 33 16.95 1.69 -4.79
C GLY A 33 16.60 0.60 -5.80
N LYS A 34 17.24 0.66 -6.96
CA LYS A 34 16.88 -0.18 -8.11
C LYS A 34 17.44 -1.59 -8.05
N ASN A 35 18.59 -1.76 -7.41
CA ASN A 35 19.30 -3.03 -7.40
C ASN A 35 19.18 -3.78 -6.08
N THR A 36 18.18 -3.43 -5.27
CA THR A 36 17.93 -4.11 -4.00
C THR A 36 16.71 -4.99 -4.12
N SER A 37 16.62 -5.99 -3.25
CA SER A 37 15.46 -6.86 -3.20
C SER A 37 14.32 -6.22 -2.42
N TRP A 38 13.10 -6.63 -2.73
CA TRP A 38 11.94 -6.26 -1.92
C TRP A 38 12.07 -6.86 -0.54
N GLU A 39 11.74 -6.09 0.47
CA GLU A 39 11.80 -6.55 1.86
C GLU A 39 10.48 -6.28 2.57
N PRO A 40 10.19 -7.00 3.67
CA PRO A 40 8.97 -6.73 4.43
C PRO A 40 8.93 -5.28 4.89
N TYR A 41 7.73 -4.69 4.80
CA TYR A 41 7.56 -3.29 5.17
C TYR A 41 7.70 -3.06 6.68
N GLY A 42 7.29 -4.05 7.47
CA GLY A 42 7.23 -3.90 8.92
C GLY A 42 5.90 -3.30 9.37
N PRO A 43 5.86 -2.75 10.58
CA PRO A 43 4.61 -2.16 11.09
C PRO A 43 4.16 -0.98 10.23
N THR A 44 2.87 -0.94 9.91
CA THR A 44 2.28 0.16 9.16
C THR A 44 1.76 1.23 10.10
N THR A 45 1.67 2.46 9.59
CA THR A 45 1.11 3.59 10.33
C THR A 45 -0.22 3.99 9.71
N ASP A 46 -0.97 4.85 10.42
CA ASP A 46 -2.21 5.40 9.87
C ASP A 46 -1.96 6.13 8.55
N ALA A 47 -0.84 6.85 8.45
CA ALA A 47 -0.49 7.56 7.22
C ALA A 47 -0.28 6.59 6.05
N ASP A 48 0.30 5.42 6.31
CA ASP A 48 0.46 4.38 5.28
C ASP A 48 -0.90 3.92 4.76
N TRP A 49 -1.84 3.65 5.67
CA TRP A 49 -3.17 3.21 5.29
C TRP A 49 -3.96 4.32 4.58
N ASP A 50 -3.81 5.57 5.01
CA ASP A 50 -4.42 6.71 4.31
C ASP A 50 -3.95 6.76 2.86
N LYS A 51 -2.65 6.52 2.63
CA LYS A 51 -2.09 6.53 1.29
C LYS A 51 -2.65 5.39 0.45
N LEU A 52 -2.70 4.18 0.99
CA LEU A 52 -3.25 3.02 0.29
C LEU A 52 -4.72 3.24 -0.04
N ILE A 53 -5.50 3.68 0.93
CA ILE A 53 -6.93 3.91 0.73
C ILE A 53 -7.16 4.98 -0.34
N GLY A 54 -6.39 6.06 -0.32
CA GLY A 54 -6.48 7.11 -1.33
C GLY A 54 -6.17 6.61 -2.74
N GLU A 55 -5.15 5.76 -2.87
CA GLU A 55 -4.80 5.19 -4.16
C GLU A 55 -5.90 4.25 -4.67
N ALA A 56 -6.44 3.41 -3.78
CA ALA A 56 -7.51 2.49 -4.14
C ALA A 56 -8.79 3.26 -4.50
N GLU A 57 -9.12 4.29 -3.74
CA GLU A 57 -10.32 5.10 -3.96
C GLU A 57 -10.33 5.72 -5.36
N ARG A 58 -9.17 6.15 -5.85
CA ARG A 58 -9.07 6.73 -7.20
C ARG A 58 -9.30 5.72 -8.32
N ARG A 59 -9.13 4.43 -8.03
CA ARG A 59 -9.27 3.38 -9.03
C ARG A 59 -10.68 2.80 -9.11
N VAL A 60 -11.48 2.91 -8.05
CA VAL A 60 -12.83 2.35 -8.02
C VAL A 60 -13.74 2.96 -9.09
N PRO A 61 -13.85 4.30 -9.21
CA PRO A 61 -14.73 4.91 -10.23
C PRO A 61 -14.35 4.56 -11.66
N ARG A 62 -13.08 4.24 -11.89
CA ARG A 62 -12.59 3.87 -13.22
C ARG A 62 -12.69 2.36 -13.49
N ARG A 63 -13.29 1.62 -12.57
CA ARG A 63 -13.42 0.17 -12.64
C ARG A 63 -12.09 -0.58 -12.73
N LEU A 64 -11.02 0.07 -12.28
CA LEU A 64 -9.71 -0.56 -12.19
C LEU A 64 -9.55 -1.35 -10.90
N PHE A 65 -10.50 -1.20 -9.98
CA PHE A 65 -10.49 -1.88 -8.70
C PHE A 65 -11.94 -2.03 -8.23
N SER A 66 -12.30 -3.22 -7.76
CA SER A 66 -13.70 -3.47 -7.40
C SER A 66 -14.06 -2.82 -6.06
N GLN A 67 -15.34 -2.44 -5.93
CA GLN A 67 -15.86 -1.87 -4.69
C GLN A 67 -15.71 -2.87 -3.53
N LYS A 68 -15.90 -4.15 -3.81
CA LYS A 68 -15.76 -5.21 -2.80
C LYS A 68 -14.35 -5.29 -2.24
N GLN A 69 -13.36 -5.20 -3.12
CA GLN A 69 -11.96 -5.20 -2.71
C GLN A 69 -11.61 -3.93 -1.93
N PHE A 70 -12.17 -2.80 -2.33
CA PHE A 70 -11.97 -1.55 -1.62
C PHE A 70 -12.52 -1.64 -0.20
N GLU A 71 -13.72 -2.18 -0.03
CA GLU A 71 -14.31 -2.38 1.29
C GLU A 71 -13.47 -3.33 2.14
N PHE A 72 -12.86 -4.34 1.52
CA PHE A 72 -11.97 -5.24 2.21
C PHE A 72 -10.74 -4.49 2.77
N ILE A 73 -10.14 -3.61 1.97
CA ILE A 73 -9.00 -2.79 2.43
C ILE A 73 -9.41 -1.95 3.63
N LEU A 74 -10.57 -1.31 3.58
CA LEU A 74 -11.07 -0.50 4.69
C LEU A 74 -11.24 -1.33 5.95
N SER A 75 -11.71 -2.57 5.82
CA SER A 75 -11.94 -3.45 6.96
C SER A 75 -10.64 -3.94 7.60
N GLN A 76 -9.54 -3.97 6.86
CA GLN A 76 -8.26 -4.47 7.35
C GLN A 76 -7.41 -3.38 8.02
N ARG A 77 -7.81 -2.12 7.90
CA ARG A 77 -7.09 -1.03 8.55
C ARG A 77 -7.10 -1.23 10.06
N PRO A 78 -5.92 -1.23 10.71
CA PRO A 78 -5.87 -1.38 12.16
C PRO A 78 -6.63 -0.27 12.87
N GLN A 79 -7.38 -0.64 13.90
CA GLN A 79 -8.09 0.33 14.73
C GLN A 79 -7.15 0.89 15.78
N PRO A 80 -7.24 2.19 16.08
CA PRO A 80 -6.39 2.79 17.11
C PRO A 80 -6.73 2.28 18.52
#